data_b52e79e39fb237b503517de5bae04c69
#
_entry.id   b52e79e39fb237b503517de5bae04c69
#
_cell.length_a   1.000
_cell.length_b   1.000
_cell.length_c   1.000
_cell.angle_alpha   90.00
_cell.angle_beta   90.00
_cell.angle_gamma   90.00
#
_symmetry.space_group_name_H-M   'P 1'
#
loop_
_entity.id
_entity.type
_entity.pdbx_description
1 polymer ?
#
loop_
_entity_poly.entity_id
_entity_poly.type
_entity_poly.pdbx_seq_one_letter_code
_entity_poly.pdbx_strand_id
1 'polypeptide(L)'
;MANPNVCPTCDSRNTGATFGWEPQRVNADETILTGVGFACHDCDGQWMAHGFVMIANRKGGAPSEEAQAAFIEAMDKAGELRIEPIED
;
A
#
# COMPACT_ATOMS: atom_id res chain seq x y z
N MET A 1 12.67 -2.16 -11.75
CA MET A 1 11.90 -1.37 -10.80
C MET A 1 11.00 -2.30 -9.97
N ALA A 2 11.02 -2.18 -8.66
CA ALA A 2 10.20 -3.03 -7.80
C ALA A 2 8.72 -2.69 -7.97
N ASN A 3 7.89 -3.72 -8.11
CA ASN A 3 6.43 -3.56 -8.20
C ASN A 3 5.83 -4.23 -6.96
N PRO A 4 5.15 -3.47 -6.07
CA PRO A 4 4.61 -4.04 -4.83
C PRO A 4 3.52 -5.08 -5.08
N ASN A 5 2.91 -5.09 -6.27
CA ASN A 5 1.86 -6.04 -6.62
C ASN A 5 2.38 -7.37 -7.18
N VAL A 6 3.70 -7.54 -7.26
CA VAL A 6 4.31 -8.77 -7.75
C VAL A 6 5.00 -9.48 -6.59
N CYS A 7 4.71 -10.77 -6.42
CA CYS A 7 5.32 -11.58 -5.37
C CYS A 7 6.84 -11.65 -5.56
N PRO A 8 7.63 -11.27 -4.56
CA PRO A 8 9.09 -11.33 -4.69
C PRO A 8 9.65 -12.74 -4.66
N THR A 9 8.84 -13.72 -4.30
CA THR A 9 9.27 -15.12 -4.20
C THR A 9 8.98 -15.91 -5.47
N CYS A 10 7.77 -15.77 -6.03
CA CYS A 10 7.34 -16.59 -7.18
C CYS A 10 6.94 -15.75 -8.41
N ASP A 11 7.11 -14.44 -8.37
CA ASP A 11 6.77 -13.51 -9.45
C ASP A 11 5.30 -13.51 -9.88
N SER A 12 4.41 -14.08 -9.06
CA SER A 12 2.98 -14.08 -9.35
C SER A 12 2.39 -12.68 -9.21
N ARG A 13 1.41 -12.37 -10.06
CA ARG A 13 0.63 -11.14 -9.95
C ARG A 13 -0.72 -11.36 -9.26
N ASN A 14 -0.97 -12.61 -8.83
CA ASN A 14 -2.18 -12.95 -8.09
C ASN A 14 -1.99 -12.62 -6.62
N THR A 15 -1.97 -11.32 -6.32
CA THR A 15 -1.63 -10.78 -5.01
C THR A 15 -2.67 -9.80 -4.54
N GLY A 16 -2.70 -9.54 -3.25
CA GLY A 16 -3.62 -8.57 -2.68
C GLY A 16 -3.03 -7.89 -1.46
N ALA A 17 -3.48 -6.67 -1.22
CA ALA A 17 -3.12 -5.92 -0.02
C ALA A 17 -3.85 -6.52 1.18
N THR A 18 -3.13 -6.77 2.27
CA THR A 18 -3.69 -7.39 3.47
C THR A 18 -3.85 -6.40 4.62
N PHE A 19 -2.93 -5.49 4.78
CA PHE A 19 -2.99 -4.48 5.83
C PHE A 19 -2.15 -3.26 5.46
N GLY A 20 -2.43 -2.14 6.13
CA GLY A 20 -1.61 -0.94 6.02
C GLY A 20 -1.24 -0.46 7.42
N TRP A 21 -0.18 0.29 7.53
CA TRP A 21 0.21 0.89 8.80
C TRP A 21 0.40 2.40 8.66
N GLU A 22 0.52 3.06 9.81
CA GLU A 22 0.58 4.51 9.91
C GLU A 22 -0.61 5.19 9.22
N PRO A 23 -1.86 4.81 9.57
CA PRO A 23 -3.03 5.41 8.95
C PRO A 23 -3.17 6.88 9.31
N GLN A 24 -3.41 7.72 8.31
CA GLN A 24 -3.69 9.13 8.49
C GLN A 24 -5.10 9.41 7.98
N ARG A 25 -6.02 9.68 8.90
CA ARG A 25 -7.41 9.95 8.52
C ARG A 25 -7.52 11.34 7.91
N VAL A 26 -8.03 11.41 6.69
CA VAL A 26 -8.25 12.67 5.97
C VAL A 26 -9.64 13.21 6.30
N ASN A 27 -10.65 12.34 6.22
CA ASN A 27 -12.04 12.68 6.55
C ASN A 27 -12.78 11.40 6.96
N ALA A 28 -14.10 11.46 7.10
CA ALA A 28 -14.90 10.33 7.56
C ALA A 28 -14.78 9.08 6.66
N ASP A 29 -14.53 9.27 5.37
CA ASP A 29 -14.53 8.18 4.39
C ASP A 29 -13.15 7.83 3.83
N GLU A 30 -12.16 8.70 3.98
CA GLU A 30 -10.87 8.54 3.33
C GLU A 30 -9.72 8.51 4.33
N THR A 31 -8.84 7.54 4.16
CA THR A 31 -7.65 7.35 5.00
C THR A 31 -6.44 7.14 4.10
N ILE A 32 -5.33 7.76 4.43
CA ILE A 32 -4.05 7.53 3.74
C ILE A 32 -3.29 6.47 4.53
N LEU A 33 -2.83 5.43 3.83
CA LEU A 33 -2.01 4.39 4.42
C LEU A 33 -0.59 4.53 3.89
N THR A 34 0.38 4.62 4.78
CA THR A 34 1.79 4.70 4.43
C THR A 34 2.45 3.40 4.79
N GLY A 35 2.85 2.64 3.78
CA GLY A 35 3.31 1.27 3.96
C GLY A 35 2.15 0.30 3.93
N VAL A 36 2.26 -0.71 3.09
CA VAL A 36 1.19 -1.69 2.89
C VAL A 36 1.78 -3.09 2.87
N GLY A 37 1.13 -4.02 3.56
CA GLY A 37 1.46 -5.43 3.51
C GLY A 37 0.68 -6.12 2.39
N PHE A 38 1.33 -7.03 1.70
CA PHE A 38 0.73 -7.81 0.61
C PHE A 38 0.89 -9.30 0.87
N ALA A 39 0.05 -10.07 0.23
CA ALA A 39 0.14 -11.53 0.26
C ALA A 39 -0.07 -12.09 -1.14
N CYS A 40 0.62 -13.17 -1.44
CA CYS A 40 0.48 -13.91 -2.70
C CYS A 40 -0.52 -15.05 -2.50
N HIS A 41 -1.47 -15.17 -3.43
CA HIS A 41 -2.47 -16.24 -3.39
C HIS A 41 -1.93 -17.56 -3.97
N ASP A 42 -0.80 -17.52 -4.68
CA ASP A 42 -0.24 -18.70 -5.31
C ASP A 42 0.77 -19.45 -4.44
N CYS A 43 1.57 -18.74 -3.64
CA CYS A 43 2.61 -19.36 -2.82
C CYS A 43 2.48 -19.03 -1.33
N ASP A 44 1.44 -18.31 -0.92
CA ASP A 44 1.20 -17.86 0.46
C ASP A 44 2.32 -16.96 1.02
N GLY A 45 3.17 -16.44 0.16
CA GLY A 45 4.20 -15.51 0.57
C GLY A 45 3.61 -14.19 1.01
N GLN A 46 4.30 -13.53 1.94
CA GLN A 46 3.90 -12.20 2.42
C GLN A 46 5.11 -11.26 2.37
N TRP A 47 4.84 -10.00 2.12
CA TRP A 47 5.90 -8.99 2.11
C TRP A 47 5.34 -7.63 2.48
N MET A 48 6.22 -6.74 2.91
CA MET A 48 5.88 -5.36 3.25
C MET A 48 6.45 -4.44 2.19
N ALA A 49 5.62 -3.51 1.72
CA ALA A 49 6.02 -2.48 0.78
C ALA A 49 6.20 -1.16 1.55
N HIS A 50 7.43 -0.86 1.93
CA HIS A 50 7.77 0.40 2.59
C HIS A 50 7.83 1.50 1.54
N GLY A 51 7.28 2.67 1.87
CA GLY A 51 7.24 3.78 0.92
C GLY A 51 6.09 3.71 -0.07
N PHE A 52 5.26 2.68 0.04
CA PHE A 52 4.05 2.55 -0.77
C PHE A 52 2.92 3.27 -0.04
N VAL A 53 2.28 4.20 -0.73
CA VAL A 53 1.19 5.00 -0.16
C VAL A 53 -0.08 4.72 -0.95
N MET A 54 -1.19 4.51 -0.25
CA MET A 54 -2.47 4.30 -0.90
C MET A 54 -3.58 5.04 -0.17
N ILE A 55 -4.67 5.32 -0.91
CA ILE A 55 -5.86 5.94 -0.36
C ILE A 55 -6.91 4.85 -0.18
N ALA A 56 -7.39 4.68 1.05
CA ALA A 56 -8.52 3.83 1.35
C ALA A 56 -9.76 4.70 1.40
N ASN A 57 -10.70 4.47 0.48
CA ASN A 57 -11.95 5.24 0.39
C ASN A 57 -13.14 4.31 0.63
N ARG A 58 -13.85 4.50 1.71
CA ARG A 58 -15.00 3.64 2.09
C ARG A 58 -16.15 3.68 1.09
N LYS A 59 -16.32 4.80 0.42
CA LYS A 59 -17.41 4.97 -0.58
C LYS A 59 -17.02 4.53 -1.98
N GLY A 60 -15.73 4.29 -2.21
CA GLY A 60 -15.23 4.04 -3.55
C GLY A 60 -15.22 5.30 -4.39
N GLY A 61 -14.85 5.16 -5.65
CA GLY A 61 -14.79 6.27 -6.59
C GLY A 61 -13.49 7.06 -6.49
N ALA A 62 -13.46 8.20 -7.17
CA ALA A 62 -12.28 9.06 -7.21
C ALA A 62 -12.03 9.72 -5.85
N PRO A 63 -10.76 9.86 -5.45
CA PRO A 63 -10.44 10.54 -4.20
C PRO A 63 -10.78 12.04 -4.27
N SER A 64 -11.15 12.62 -3.13
CA SER A 64 -11.40 14.04 -3.02
C SER A 64 -10.10 14.83 -3.20
N GLU A 65 -10.22 16.15 -3.43
CA GLU A 65 -9.05 17.02 -3.52
C GLU A 65 -8.24 17.00 -2.23
N GLU A 66 -8.93 16.93 -1.11
CA GLU A 66 -8.31 16.85 0.21
C GLU A 66 -7.47 15.57 0.34
N ALA A 67 -8.02 14.42 -0.10
CA ALA A 67 -7.31 13.15 -0.07
C ALA A 67 -6.13 13.15 -1.05
N GLN A 68 -6.29 13.75 -2.22
CA GLN A 68 -5.21 13.86 -3.21
C GLN A 68 -4.05 14.67 -2.66
N ALA A 69 -4.32 15.80 -2.02
CA ALA A 69 -3.29 16.64 -1.42
C ALA A 69 -2.55 15.89 -0.29
N ALA A 70 -3.29 15.19 0.56
CA ALA A 70 -2.71 14.39 1.63
C ALA A 70 -1.87 13.25 1.09
N PHE A 71 -2.31 12.62 -0.01
CA PHE A 71 -1.60 11.54 -0.68
C PHE A 71 -0.25 12.01 -1.22
N ILE A 72 -0.22 13.15 -1.89
CA ILE A 72 1.01 13.73 -2.44
C ILE A 72 2.01 14.03 -1.32
N GLU A 73 1.52 14.62 -0.24
CA GLU A 73 2.34 14.93 0.93
C GLU A 73 2.90 13.65 1.56
N ALA A 74 2.07 12.61 1.68
CA ALA A 74 2.48 11.34 2.24
C ALA A 74 3.55 10.66 1.37
N MET A 75 3.40 10.72 0.05
CA MET A 75 4.39 10.18 -0.89
C MET A 75 5.74 10.87 -0.75
N ASP A 76 5.73 12.19 -0.58
CA ASP A 76 6.94 12.97 -0.41
C ASP A 76 7.69 12.57 0.87
N LYS A 77 6.95 12.29 1.93
CA LYS A 77 7.53 11.88 3.22
C LYS A 77 7.94 10.42 3.26
N ALA A 78 7.30 9.55 2.48
CA ALA A 78 7.51 8.11 2.54
C ALA A 78 8.87 7.66 2.01
N GLY A 79 9.46 8.41 1.09
CA GLY A 79 10.76 8.08 0.50
C GLY A 79 10.65 7.00 -0.57
N GLU A 80 11.71 6.27 -0.80
CA GLU A 80 11.77 5.24 -1.84
C GLU A 80 10.94 4.01 -1.48
N LEU A 81 10.36 3.41 -2.51
CA LEU A 81 9.67 2.14 -2.39
C LEU A 81 10.68 1.03 -2.09
N ARG A 82 10.42 0.26 -1.05
CA ARG A 82 11.28 -0.85 -0.64
C ARG A 82 10.42 -2.05 -0.30
N ILE A 83 10.70 -3.17 -0.93
CA ILE A 83 9.98 -4.43 -0.70
C ILE A 83 10.77 -5.28 0.29
N GLU A 84 10.12 -5.70 1.35
CA GLU A 84 10.75 -6.53 2.38
C GLU A 84 9.91 -7.79 2.61
N PRO A 85 10.38 -8.96 2.15
CA PRO A 85 9.66 -10.21 2.41
C PRO A 85 9.56 -10.50 3.90
N ILE A 86 8.39 -11.00 4.31
CA ILE A 86 8.18 -11.40 5.70
C ILE A 86 8.45 -12.90 5.78
N GLU A 87 9.40 -13.25 6.63
CA GLU A 87 9.75 -14.66 6.88
C GLU A 87 9.25 -15.07 8.26
N ASP A 88 8.68 -16.25 8.32
CA ASP A 88 8.25 -16.85 9.57
C ASP A 88 9.40 -17.52 10.31
#